data_7429c6ec30d83b3e01a2ee7e0b66ecca
#
_entry.id   7429c6ec30d83b3e01a2ee7e0b66ecca
#
_cell.length_a   1.000
_cell.length_b   1.000
_cell.length_c   1.000
_cell.angle_alpha   90.00
_cell.angle_beta   90.00
_cell.angle_gamma   90.00
#
_symmetry.space_group_name_H-M   'P 1'
#
loop_
_entity.id
_entity.type
_entity.pdbx_description
1 polymer ?
#
loop_
_entity_poly.entity_id
_entity_poly.type
_entity_poly.pdbx_seq_one_letter_code
_entity_poly.pdbx_strand_id
1 'polypeptide(L)'
;VAATPLSNGSHLDPKQSLVPLGKQVDANPVLRQRLLEVYLDSHLSKNTVGPMQQRIWLIQIPGLLHTTPALEVSMMALCLAKLGDLHHDEGLTYESLKLYRRALHELQLALWDPALMLDDQTLTACVALGMYEMSQCPNRSKNGYVSHTLGCRRLVQIRGPEAHTDGLGHAVFIHFRIQEVRIPGHDFSNDSLQRRRSCTHWTKAKILS
;
A
#
# COMPACT_ATOMS: atom_id res chain seq x y z
N VAL A 1 28.50 49.40 -42.66
CA VAL A 1 28.47 48.01 -42.13
C VAL A 1 27.63 48.07 -40.88
N ALA A 2 26.36 47.67 -41.00
CA ALA A 2 25.40 47.65 -39.91
C ALA A 2 25.43 46.27 -39.24
N ALA A 3 25.62 46.25 -37.93
CA ALA A 3 25.52 45.03 -37.11
C ALA A 3 24.09 44.89 -36.60
N THR A 4 23.43 43.79 -36.93
CA THR A 4 22.12 43.36 -36.39
C THR A 4 22.26 42.74 -35.00
N PRO A 5 21.43 43.07 -34.04
CA PRO A 5 21.43 42.41 -32.75
C PRO A 5 20.63 41.09 -32.82
N LEU A 6 21.25 40.00 -32.44
CA LEU A 6 20.59 38.71 -32.18
C LEU A 6 19.78 38.80 -30.85
N SER A 7 18.46 38.94 -31.01
CA SER A 7 17.52 38.74 -29.95
C SER A 7 16.96 37.30 -30.07
N ASN A 8 17.30 36.41 -29.16
CA ASN A 8 16.52 35.24 -28.86
C ASN A 8 16.74 34.83 -27.39
N GLY A 9 16.14 35.60 -26.50
CA GLY A 9 15.83 35.14 -25.18
C GLY A 9 14.48 34.40 -25.25
N SER A 10 14.47 33.07 -25.29
CA SER A 10 13.28 32.28 -25.07
C SER A 10 12.85 32.47 -23.62
N HIS A 11 11.89 33.35 -23.43
CA HIS A 11 11.15 33.53 -22.18
C HIS A 11 10.40 32.24 -21.92
N LEU A 12 10.97 31.35 -21.11
CA LEU A 12 10.26 30.20 -20.55
C LEU A 12 9.14 30.78 -19.65
N ASP A 13 7.91 30.62 -20.11
CA ASP A 13 6.71 31.04 -19.43
C ASP A 13 6.61 30.33 -18.08
N PRO A 14 6.66 31.02 -16.91
CA PRO A 14 6.64 30.38 -15.59
C PRO A 14 5.27 29.77 -15.22
N LYS A 15 4.33 29.75 -16.15
CA LYS A 15 3.00 29.18 -15.98
C LYS A 15 2.75 27.85 -16.69
N GLN A 16 3.79 27.07 -17.00
CA GLN A 16 3.53 25.66 -17.24
C GLN A 16 3.04 25.07 -15.92
N SER A 17 1.73 24.91 -15.83
CA SER A 17 1.02 24.23 -14.75
C SER A 17 1.65 22.84 -14.58
N LEU A 18 2.55 22.71 -13.61
CA LEU A 18 3.14 21.43 -13.25
C LEU A 18 1.98 20.47 -12.91
N VAL A 19 1.78 19.48 -13.75
CA VAL A 19 0.77 18.43 -13.48
C VAL A 19 1.07 17.85 -12.11
N PRO A 20 0.11 17.82 -11.18
CA PRO A 20 0.33 17.27 -9.85
C PRO A 20 0.93 15.86 -9.92
N LEU A 21 1.89 15.55 -9.07
CA LEU A 21 2.64 14.28 -9.10
C LEU A 21 1.69 13.07 -9.08
N GLY A 22 0.60 13.11 -8.31
CA GLY A 22 -0.41 12.05 -8.28
C GLY A 22 -1.00 11.76 -9.66
N LYS A 23 -1.32 12.80 -10.46
CA LYS A 23 -1.80 12.61 -11.84
C LYS A 23 -0.72 12.09 -12.78
N GLN A 24 0.54 12.46 -12.55
CA GLN A 24 1.67 11.92 -13.32
C GLN A 24 1.88 10.43 -13.01
N VAL A 25 1.79 10.05 -11.74
CA VAL A 25 1.86 8.65 -11.30
C VAL A 25 0.73 7.84 -11.94
N ASP A 26 -0.49 8.36 -11.95
CA ASP A 26 -1.64 7.69 -12.58
C ASP A 26 -1.45 7.48 -14.09
N ALA A 27 -0.92 8.50 -14.78
CA ALA A 27 -0.79 8.50 -16.24
C ALA A 27 0.45 7.77 -16.77
N ASN A 28 1.45 7.52 -15.92
CA ASN A 28 2.76 7.04 -16.37
C ASN A 28 3.18 5.72 -15.69
N PRO A 29 2.98 4.57 -16.35
CA PRO A 29 3.39 3.26 -15.84
C PRO A 29 4.90 3.17 -15.54
N VAL A 30 5.74 3.81 -16.35
CA VAL A 30 7.20 3.81 -16.17
C VAL A 30 7.58 4.55 -14.88
N LEU A 31 6.90 5.65 -14.59
CA LEU A 31 7.11 6.37 -13.32
C LEU A 31 6.71 5.52 -12.14
N ARG A 32 5.58 4.81 -12.21
CA ARG A 32 5.12 3.89 -11.14
C ARG A 32 6.16 2.79 -10.88
N GLN A 33 6.63 2.14 -11.94
CA GLN A 33 7.65 1.12 -11.82
C GLN A 33 8.94 1.69 -11.20
N ARG A 34 9.38 2.85 -11.62
CA ARG A 34 10.58 3.49 -11.07
C ARG A 34 10.44 3.85 -9.59
N LEU A 35 9.29 4.36 -9.18
CA LEU A 35 9.00 4.63 -7.76
C LEU A 35 9.04 3.34 -6.93
N LEU A 36 8.47 2.27 -7.46
CA LEU A 36 8.51 0.96 -6.80
C LEU A 36 9.95 0.42 -6.68
N GLU A 37 10.75 0.50 -7.73
CA GLU A 37 12.18 0.11 -7.70
C GLU A 37 12.95 0.87 -6.63
N VAL A 38 12.85 2.20 -6.60
CA VAL A 38 13.53 3.05 -5.60
C VAL A 38 13.06 2.70 -4.18
N TYR A 39 11.76 2.46 -4.01
CA TYR A 39 11.23 2.00 -2.72
C TYR A 39 11.82 0.64 -2.31
N LEU A 40 11.85 -0.33 -3.23
CA LEU A 40 12.40 -1.66 -2.98
C LEU A 40 13.89 -1.58 -2.62
N ASP A 41 14.67 -0.83 -3.37
CA ASP A 41 16.10 -0.63 -3.09
C ASP A 41 16.32 -0.05 -1.69
N SER A 42 15.53 0.96 -1.31
CA SER A 42 15.62 1.58 0.01
C SER A 42 15.16 0.63 1.13
N HIS A 43 14.16 -0.20 0.86
CA HIS A 43 13.54 -1.08 1.85
C HIS A 43 14.28 -2.42 1.99
N LEU A 44 14.88 -2.92 0.91
CA LEU A 44 15.61 -4.17 0.86
C LEU A 44 17.12 -4.00 1.13
N SER A 45 17.60 -2.76 1.25
CA SER A 45 19.00 -2.48 1.59
C SER A 45 19.45 -3.27 2.82
N LYS A 46 20.70 -3.74 2.78
CA LYS A 46 21.32 -4.59 3.81
C LYS A 46 21.30 -3.98 5.22
N ASN A 47 21.13 -2.67 5.32
CA ASN A 47 21.08 -1.94 6.59
C ASN A 47 19.69 -1.91 7.25
N THR A 48 18.66 -2.45 6.61
CA THR A 48 17.32 -2.51 7.19
C THR A 48 17.20 -3.68 8.16
N VAL A 49 16.88 -3.37 9.41
CA VAL A 49 16.71 -4.37 10.48
C VAL A 49 15.43 -5.16 10.25
N GLY A 50 15.55 -6.50 10.16
CA GLY A 50 14.42 -7.43 10.09
C GLY A 50 14.69 -8.64 9.20
N PRO A 51 14.01 -9.78 9.47
CA PRO A 51 14.18 -11.00 8.69
C PRO A 51 13.79 -10.80 7.23
N MET A 52 14.56 -11.40 6.31
CA MET A 52 14.31 -11.38 4.87
C MET A 52 12.89 -11.86 4.52
N GLN A 53 12.39 -12.86 5.27
CA GLN A 53 11.05 -13.43 5.08
C GLN A 53 9.93 -12.42 5.18
N GLN A 54 10.10 -11.33 5.93
CA GLN A 54 9.09 -10.26 6.04
C GLN A 54 8.95 -9.40 4.78
N ARG A 55 9.86 -9.54 3.82
CA ARG A 55 9.96 -8.68 2.63
C ARG A 55 9.77 -9.43 1.32
N ILE A 56 9.68 -10.76 1.37
CA ILE A 56 9.59 -11.60 0.17
C ILE A 56 8.39 -11.21 -0.72
N TRP A 57 7.27 -10.82 -0.12
CA TRP A 57 6.09 -10.40 -0.87
C TRP A 57 6.34 -9.13 -1.72
N LEU A 58 7.15 -8.18 -1.22
CA LEU A 58 7.49 -6.95 -1.94
C LEU A 58 8.25 -7.25 -3.23
N ILE A 59 9.14 -8.24 -3.21
CA ILE A 59 9.95 -8.64 -4.37
C ILE A 59 9.08 -9.25 -5.48
N GLN A 60 7.91 -9.79 -5.13
CA GLN A 60 6.99 -10.40 -6.10
C GLN A 60 6.15 -9.35 -6.86
N ILE A 61 5.95 -8.15 -6.29
CA ILE A 61 5.08 -7.12 -6.88
C ILE A 61 5.47 -6.73 -8.31
N PRO A 62 6.77 -6.45 -8.62
CA PRO A 62 7.17 -6.08 -9.97
C PRO A 62 6.94 -7.17 -11.02
N GLY A 63 6.88 -8.43 -10.59
CA GLY A 63 6.66 -9.59 -11.48
C GLY A 63 5.20 -9.89 -11.77
N LEU A 64 4.25 -9.16 -11.20
CA LEU A 64 2.84 -9.37 -11.46
C LEU A 64 2.48 -8.91 -12.88
N LEU A 65 1.84 -9.79 -13.65
CA LEU A 65 1.41 -9.47 -15.03
C LEU A 65 0.38 -8.35 -15.06
N HIS A 66 -0.52 -8.35 -14.08
CA HIS A 66 -1.56 -7.32 -13.91
C HIS A 66 -1.69 -6.99 -12.43
N THR A 67 -1.82 -5.72 -12.13
CA THR A 67 -2.10 -5.24 -10.78
C THR A 67 -3.52 -4.71 -10.68
N THR A 68 -4.21 -5.06 -9.60
CA THR A 68 -5.53 -4.49 -9.31
C THR A 68 -5.37 -3.02 -8.89
N PRO A 69 -6.37 -2.16 -9.15
CA PRO A 69 -6.33 -0.76 -8.71
C PRO A 69 -6.08 -0.62 -7.21
N ALA A 70 -6.66 -1.50 -6.39
CA ALA A 70 -6.45 -1.51 -4.95
C ALA A 70 -4.97 -1.73 -4.59
N LEU A 71 -4.29 -2.71 -5.19
CA LEU A 71 -2.88 -2.98 -4.93
C LEU A 71 -2.00 -1.85 -5.47
N GLU A 72 -2.22 -1.43 -6.73
CA GLU A 72 -1.41 -0.42 -7.39
C GLU A 72 -1.39 0.88 -6.60
N VAL A 73 -2.57 1.42 -6.26
CA VAL A 73 -2.66 2.72 -5.57
C VAL A 73 -2.16 2.61 -4.13
N SER A 74 -2.38 1.49 -3.45
CA SER A 74 -1.84 1.26 -2.10
C SER A 74 -0.32 1.22 -2.08
N MET A 75 0.30 0.55 -3.06
CA MET A 75 1.75 0.51 -3.19
C MET A 75 2.32 1.89 -3.52
N MET A 76 1.69 2.66 -4.41
CA MET A 76 2.15 4.01 -4.75
C MET A 76 2.05 4.96 -3.55
N ALA A 77 0.97 4.89 -2.77
CA ALA A 77 0.85 5.64 -1.53
C ALA A 77 2.02 5.33 -0.56
N LEU A 78 2.29 4.04 -0.36
CA LEU A 78 3.38 3.59 0.52
C LEU A 78 4.76 4.03 0.00
N CYS A 79 5.03 3.92 -1.31
CA CYS A 79 6.27 4.37 -1.94
C CYS A 79 6.51 5.86 -1.74
N LEU A 80 5.51 6.71 -2.05
CA LEU A 80 5.65 8.16 -1.91
C LEU A 80 5.78 8.58 -0.45
N ALA A 81 5.06 7.95 0.48
CA ALA A 81 5.21 8.21 1.91
C ALA A 81 6.65 7.95 2.37
N LYS A 82 7.20 6.80 1.98
CA LYS A 82 8.56 6.42 2.36
C LYS A 82 9.62 7.32 1.75
N LEU A 83 9.45 7.72 0.48
CA LEU A 83 10.35 8.66 -0.17
C LEU A 83 10.24 10.06 0.43
N GLY A 84 9.03 10.51 0.77
CA GLY A 84 8.81 11.77 1.49
C GLY A 84 9.54 11.80 2.83
N ASP A 85 9.43 10.73 3.62
CA ASP A 85 10.16 10.59 4.89
C ASP A 85 11.68 10.60 4.69
N LEU A 86 12.18 9.84 3.69
CA LEU A 86 13.61 9.70 3.44
C LEU A 86 14.26 11.02 2.97
N HIS A 87 13.55 11.80 2.17
CA HIS A 87 14.04 13.05 1.59
C HIS A 87 13.54 14.29 2.31
N HIS A 88 12.76 14.15 3.39
CA HIS A 88 12.10 15.24 4.11
C HIS A 88 11.27 16.14 3.17
N ASP A 89 10.58 15.52 2.20
CA ASP A 89 9.77 16.19 1.19
C ASP A 89 8.29 16.14 1.56
N GLU A 90 7.79 17.28 2.06
CA GLU A 90 6.37 17.43 2.44
C GLU A 90 5.42 17.32 1.23
N GLY A 91 5.90 17.66 0.03
CA GLY A 91 5.12 17.52 -1.20
C GLY A 91 4.85 16.05 -1.53
N LEU A 92 5.87 15.19 -1.43
CA LEU A 92 5.72 13.74 -1.59
C LEU A 92 4.80 13.17 -0.52
N THR A 93 4.95 13.59 0.73
CA THR A 93 4.10 13.17 1.85
C THR A 93 2.63 13.58 1.61
N TYR A 94 2.39 14.79 1.12
CA TYR A 94 1.05 15.27 0.81
C TYR A 94 0.40 14.49 -0.36
N GLU A 95 1.15 14.21 -1.44
CA GLU A 95 0.66 13.40 -2.55
C GLU A 95 0.41 11.94 -2.12
N SER A 96 1.26 11.39 -1.24
CA SER A 96 1.02 10.05 -0.67
C SER A 96 -0.31 9.95 0.08
N LEU A 97 -0.69 11.00 0.82
CA LEU A 97 -1.97 11.06 1.53
C LEU A 97 -3.17 11.06 0.58
N LYS A 98 -3.06 11.71 -0.58
CA LYS A 98 -4.12 11.68 -1.62
C LYS A 98 -4.27 10.27 -2.18
N LEU A 99 -3.15 9.62 -2.51
CA LEU A 99 -3.17 8.24 -2.98
C LEU A 99 -3.68 7.28 -1.91
N TYR A 100 -3.31 7.48 -0.65
CA TYR A 100 -3.83 6.67 0.46
C TYR A 100 -5.37 6.72 0.55
N ARG A 101 -5.97 7.92 0.46
CA ARG A 101 -7.44 8.07 0.45
C ARG A 101 -8.08 7.35 -0.72
N ARG A 102 -7.48 7.44 -1.90
CA ARG A 102 -7.93 6.70 -3.08
C ARG A 102 -7.77 5.19 -2.89
N ALA A 103 -6.65 4.74 -2.33
CA ALA A 103 -6.40 3.34 -2.07
C ALA A 103 -7.42 2.71 -1.10
N LEU A 104 -7.86 3.46 -0.08
CA LEU A 104 -8.97 3.04 0.78
C LEU A 104 -10.26 2.81 -0.01
N HIS A 105 -10.58 3.70 -0.95
CA HIS A 105 -11.75 3.55 -1.80
C HIS A 105 -11.63 2.34 -2.75
N GLU A 106 -10.49 2.17 -3.41
CA GLU A 106 -10.24 1.03 -4.31
C GLU A 106 -10.26 -0.30 -3.55
N LEU A 107 -9.69 -0.33 -2.33
CA LEU A 107 -9.76 -1.52 -1.47
C LEU A 107 -11.22 -1.82 -1.08
N GLN A 108 -12.01 -0.81 -0.78
CA GLN A 108 -13.43 -0.98 -0.49
C GLN A 108 -14.19 -1.57 -1.68
N LEU A 109 -13.93 -1.09 -2.89
CA LEU A 109 -14.53 -1.65 -4.11
C LEU A 109 -14.12 -3.11 -4.32
N ALA A 110 -12.82 -3.44 -4.15
CA ALA A 110 -12.34 -4.81 -4.25
C ALA A 110 -12.97 -5.75 -3.21
N LEU A 111 -13.19 -5.27 -1.98
CA LEU A 111 -13.86 -6.04 -0.93
C LEU A 111 -15.36 -6.26 -1.19
N TRP A 112 -15.98 -5.43 -2.04
CA TRP A 112 -17.37 -5.59 -2.45
C TRP A 112 -17.55 -6.46 -3.69
N ASP A 113 -16.49 -6.69 -4.43
CA ASP A 113 -16.50 -7.58 -5.59
C ASP A 113 -16.19 -9.02 -5.15
N PRO A 114 -17.12 -9.98 -5.33
CA PRO A 114 -16.90 -11.37 -4.96
C PRO A 114 -15.70 -12.03 -5.65
N ALA A 115 -15.33 -11.57 -6.86
CA ALA A 115 -14.18 -12.08 -7.59
C ALA A 115 -12.85 -11.56 -7.04
N LEU A 116 -12.83 -10.33 -6.52
CA LEU A 116 -11.63 -9.67 -6.03
C LEU A 116 -11.44 -9.80 -4.52
N MET A 117 -12.52 -9.97 -3.75
CA MET A 117 -12.47 -9.98 -2.29
C MET A 117 -11.46 -10.99 -1.73
N LEU A 118 -11.35 -12.15 -2.36
CA LEU A 118 -10.47 -13.24 -1.92
C LEU A 118 -9.16 -13.31 -2.73
N ASP A 119 -8.89 -12.34 -3.59
CA ASP A 119 -7.65 -12.28 -4.37
C ASP A 119 -6.43 -11.96 -3.48
N ASP A 120 -5.27 -12.51 -3.84
CA ASP A 120 -4.00 -12.25 -3.17
C ASP A 120 -3.65 -10.76 -3.14
N GLN A 121 -3.98 -10.05 -4.22
CA GLN A 121 -3.67 -8.63 -4.34
C GLN A 121 -4.55 -7.77 -3.44
N THR A 122 -5.78 -8.18 -3.14
CA THR A 122 -6.65 -7.50 -2.18
C THR A 122 -6.12 -7.64 -0.75
N LEU A 123 -5.68 -8.85 -0.37
CA LEU A 123 -4.98 -9.04 0.91
C LEU A 123 -3.69 -8.22 0.97
N THR A 124 -2.92 -8.19 -0.13
CA THR A 124 -1.67 -7.43 -0.21
C THR A 124 -1.91 -5.92 -0.10
N ALA A 125 -2.96 -5.40 -0.74
CA ALA A 125 -3.34 -3.99 -0.62
C ALA A 125 -3.70 -3.62 0.83
N CYS A 126 -4.43 -4.48 1.53
CA CYS A 126 -4.77 -4.28 2.95
C CYS A 126 -3.49 -4.23 3.83
N VAL A 127 -2.52 -5.12 3.58
CA VAL A 127 -1.22 -5.13 4.28
C VAL A 127 -0.43 -3.85 3.97
N ALA A 128 -0.38 -3.42 2.70
CA ALA A 128 0.34 -2.20 2.29
C ALA A 128 -0.24 -0.95 2.97
N LEU A 129 -1.56 -0.84 3.08
CA LEU A 129 -2.24 0.24 3.80
C LEU A 129 -1.96 0.21 5.31
N GLY A 130 -1.92 -0.98 5.91
CA GLY A 130 -1.47 -1.12 7.31
C GLY A 130 -0.03 -0.63 7.53
N MET A 131 0.87 -0.92 6.59
CA MET A 131 2.25 -0.42 6.64
C MET A 131 2.31 1.11 6.46
N TYR A 132 1.47 1.66 5.60
CA TYR A 132 1.33 3.11 5.45
C TYR A 132 0.94 3.77 6.77
N GLU A 133 -0.11 3.29 7.41
CA GLU A 133 -0.58 3.78 8.71
C GLU A 133 0.50 3.70 9.80
N MET A 134 1.24 2.60 9.83
CA MET A 134 2.32 2.40 10.79
C MET A 134 3.45 3.43 10.59
N SER A 135 3.75 3.81 9.33
CA SER A 135 4.82 4.75 9.02
C SER A 135 4.41 6.21 9.19
N GLN A 136 3.17 6.56 8.79
CA GLN A 136 2.72 7.96 8.72
C GLN A 136 1.99 8.44 9.99
N CYS A 137 1.52 7.51 10.82
CA CYS A 137 0.74 7.85 12.02
C CYS A 137 1.34 7.27 13.32
N PRO A 138 2.65 7.43 13.63
CA PRO A 138 3.29 6.79 14.76
C PRO A 138 2.71 7.24 16.12
N ASN A 139 2.13 8.46 16.19
CA ASN A 139 1.62 9.08 17.41
C ASN A 139 0.11 9.36 17.40
N ARG A 140 -0.56 9.23 16.25
CA ARG A 140 -2.00 9.44 16.11
C ARG A 140 -2.70 8.11 15.98
N SER A 141 -3.33 7.67 17.06
CA SER A 141 -4.27 6.54 17.06
C SER A 141 -3.74 5.31 16.29
N LYS A 142 -3.28 4.33 17.02
CA LYS A 142 -2.97 2.98 16.47
C LYS A 142 -4.19 2.33 15.78
N ASN A 143 -5.32 3.02 15.71
CA ASN A 143 -6.60 2.49 15.26
C ASN A 143 -6.59 2.11 13.77
N GLY A 144 -5.97 2.94 12.89
CA GLY A 144 -5.88 2.63 11.47
C GLY A 144 -5.09 1.34 11.22
N TYR A 145 -3.87 1.25 11.77
CA TYR A 145 -3.05 0.05 11.71
C TYR A 145 -3.75 -1.19 12.28
N VAL A 146 -4.38 -1.06 13.45
CA VAL A 146 -5.14 -2.15 14.08
C VAL A 146 -6.32 -2.57 13.20
N SER A 147 -7.06 -1.63 12.63
CA SER A 147 -8.18 -1.92 11.72
C SER A 147 -7.74 -2.69 10.48
N HIS A 148 -6.65 -2.27 9.83
CA HIS A 148 -6.09 -3.00 8.69
C HIS A 148 -5.61 -4.40 9.10
N THR A 149 -4.97 -4.55 10.24
CA THR A 149 -4.52 -5.86 10.75
C THR A 149 -5.70 -6.79 11.02
N LEU A 150 -6.77 -6.29 11.65
CA LEU A 150 -8.00 -7.06 11.86
C LEU A 150 -8.69 -7.42 10.54
N GLY A 151 -8.69 -6.50 9.57
CA GLY A 151 -9.18 -6.76 8.21
C GLY A 151 -8.39 -7.87 7.52
N CYS A 152 -7.05 -7.81 7.55
CA CYS A 152 -6.18 -8.86 7.03
C CYS A 152 -6.45 -10.21 7.70
N ARG A 153 -6.56 -10.25 9.04
CA ARG A 153 -6.91 -11.47 9.78
C ARG A 153 -8.21 -12.07 9.26
N ARG A 154 -9.22 -11.23 9.06
CA ARG A 154 -10.52 -11.69 8.56
C ARG A 154 -10.44 -12.23 7.14
N LEU A 155 -9.71 -11.56 6.25
CA LEU A 155 -9.46 -12.05 4.89
C LEU A 155 -8.74 -13.39 4.89
N VAL A 156 -7.66 -13.53 5.67
CA VAL A 156 -6.92 -14.79 5.81
C VAL A 156 -7.83 -15.93 6.29
N GLN A 157 -8.71 -15.66 7.27
CA GLN A 157 -9.64 -16.66 7.78
C GLN A 157 -10.69 -17.10 6.75
N ILE A 158 -11.22 -16.15 5.97
CA ILE A 158 -12.26 -16.44 4.96
C ILE A 158 -11.65 -17.18 3.77
N ARG A 159 -10.44 -16.82 3.37
CA ARG A 159 -9.71 -17.47 2.26
C ARG A 159 -9.34 -18.91 2.56
N GLY A 160 -9.16 -19.26 3.83
CA GLY A 160 -8.78 -20.59 4.25
C GLY A 160 -7.31 -20.93 4.01
N PRO A 161 -6.82 -22.07 4.52
CA PRO A 161 -5.40 -22.42 4.51
C PRO A 161 -4.85 -22.64 3.08
N GLU A 162 -5.66 -23.17 2.18
CA GLU A 162 -5.24 -23.51 0.82
C GLU A 162 -4.80 -22.29 0.00
N ALA A 163 -5.38 -21.12 0.28
CA ALA A 163 -5.02 -19.86 -0.38
C ALA A 163 -3.66 -19.28 0.07
N HIS A 164 -2.97 -19.95 0.99
CA HIS A 164 -1.72 -19.45 1.58
C HIS A 164 -0.58 -20.48 1.52
N THR A 165 -0.64 -21.42 0.57
CA THR A 165 0.35 -22.48 0.42
C THR A 165 1.56 -22.05 -0.41
N ASP A 166 1.37 -21.16 -1.38
CA ASP A 166 2.40 -20.70 -2.32
C ASP A 166 2.17 -19.26 -2.81
N GLY A 167 3.05 -18.79 -3.69
CA GLY A 167 2.93 -17.52 -4.39
C GLY A 167 2.85 -16.29 -3.49
N LEU A 168 2.17 -15.26 -3.99
CA LEU A 168 2.00 -13.97 -3.30
C LEU A 168 1.18 -14.13 -2.01
N GLY A 169 0.13 -14.94 -2.04
CA GLY A 169 -0.73 -15.22 -0.88
C GLY A 169 0.05 -15.79 0.30
N HIS A 170 0.97 -16.73 0.05
CA HIS A 170 1.86 -17.27 1.08
C HIS A 170 2.82 -16.22 1.63
N ALA A 171 3.50 -15.48 0.74
CA ALA A 171 4.50 -14.48 1.13
C ALA A 171 3.88 -13.37 1.99
N VAL A 172 2.69 -12.90 1.62
CA VAL A 172 1.93 -11.88 2.38
C VAL A 172 1.44 -12.45 3.71
N PHE A 173 0.98 -13.72 3.73
CA PHE A 173 0.55 -14.38 4.96
C PHE A 173 1.69 -14.49 5.99
N ILE A 174 2.90 -14.88 5.56
CA ILE A 174 4.08 -14.91 6.44
C ILE A 174 4.39 -13.54 7.01
N HIS A 175 4.37 -12.49 6.16
CA HIS A 175 4.55 -11.11 6.61
C HIS A 175 3.50 -10.71 7.64
N PHE A 176 2.24 -10.93 7.33
CA PHE A 176 1.10 -10.62 8.20
C PHE A 176 1.22 -11.29 9.57
N ARG A 177 1.53 -12.59 9.64
CA ARG A 177 1.67 -13.32 10.91
C ARG A 177 2.70 -12.67 11.83
N ILE A 178 3.81 -12.19 11.28
CA ILE A 178 4.85 -11.53 12.07
C ILE A 178 4.39 -10.15 12.58
N GLN A 179 3.59 -9.45 11.78
CA GLN A 179 3.01 -8.16 12.18
C GLN A 179 1.95 -8.33 13.27
N GLU A 180 1.13 -9.37 13.17
CA GLU A 180 0.04 -9.66 14.10
C GLU A 180 0.55 -9.89 15.54
N VAL A 181 1.66 -10.59 15.70
CA VAL A 181 2.29 -10.85 17.01
C VAL A 181 2.72 -9.56 17.73
N ARG A 182 2.88 -8.46 17.01
CA ARG A 182 3.29 -7.17 17.58
C ARG A 182 2.13 -6.33 18.15
N ILE A 183 0.90 -6.80 18.05
CA ILE A 183 -0.27 -6.09 18.63
C ILE A 183 -0.43 -6.52 20.09
N PRO A 184 -0.18 -5.65 21.09
CA PRO A 184 -0.36 -5.99 22.50
C PRO A 184 -1.84 -6.21 22.82
N GLY A 185 -2.15 -7.29 23.54
CA GLY A 185 -3.48 -7.51 24.15
C GLY A 185 -4.49 -8.28 23.30
N HIS A 186 -4.13 -8.78 22.13
CA HIS A 186 -4.97 -9.73 21.40
C HIS A 186 -4.62 -11.18 21.76
N ASP A 187 -5.37 -11.74 22.67
CA ASP A 187 -5.27 -13.16 23.05
C ASP A 187 -5.88 -14.05 21.95
N PHE A 188 -5.06 -14.87 21.31
CA PHE A 188 -5.45 -15.79 20.23
C PHE A 188 -6.34 -16.94 20.70
N SER A 189 -6.43 -17.17 22.01
CA SER A 189 -7.10 -18.36 22.58
C SER A 189 -8.62 -18.27 22.59
N ASN A 190 -9.18 -17.05 22.53
CA ASN A 190 -10.62 -16.85 22.73
C ASN A 190 -11.46 -16.75 21.44
N ASP A 191 -10.80 -16.66 20.27
CA ASP A 191 -11.48 -16.44 18.98
C ASP A 191 -11.98 -17.76 18.33
N SER A 192 -11.53 -18.91 18.84
CA SER A 192 -11.91 -20.23 18.29
C SER A 192 -13.35 -20.66 18.66
N LEU A 193 -13.95 -20.09 19.70
CA LEU A 193 -15.26 -20.49 20.21
C LEU A 193 -16.44 -19.62 19.71
N GLN A 194 -16.20 -18.41 19.23
CA GLN A 194 -17.25 -17.55 18.62
C GLN A 194 -17.52 -17.85 17.14
N ARG A 195 -16.75 -18.73 16.51
CA ARG A 195 -16.76 -19.02 15.05
C ARG A 195 -18.03 -19.67 14.50
N ARG A 196 -18.95 -20.15 15.32
CA ARG A 196 -20.15 -20.89 14.82
C ARG A 196 -21.44 -20.06 14.73
N ARG A 197 -21.48 -18.83 15.21
CA ARG A 197 -22.74 -18.05 15.31
C ARG A 197 -22.81 -16.76 14.52
N SER A 198 -21.77 -16.32 13.81
CA SER A 198 -21.75 -14.99 13.21
C SER A 198 -21.47 -14.92 11.70
N CYS A 199 -21.69 -16.02 10.97
CA CYS A 199 -21.45 -16.03 9.51
C CYS A 199 -22.46 -15.21 8.68
N THR A 200 -23.54 -14.70 9.25
CA THR A 200 -24.64 -14.06 8.49
C THR A 200 -24.77 -12.56 8.68
N HIS A 201 -23.95 -11.90 9.51
CA HIS A 201 -24.17 -10.48 9.86
C HIS A 201 -22.97 -9.56 9.73
N TRP A 202 -21.97 -9.90 8.89
CA TRP A 202 -20.91 -8.96 8.53
C TRP A 202 -21.28 -8.20 7.26
N THR A 203 -22.24 -7.30 7.41
CA THR A 203 -22.45 -6.23 6.43
C THR A 203 -21.23 -5.31 6.41
N LYS A 204 -20.82 -5.04 5.21
CA LYS A 204 -19.79 -4.19 4.61
C LYS A 204 -19.32 -2.92 5.37
N ALA A 205 -20.00 -2.52 6.43
CA ALA A 205 -19.77 -1.26 7.14
C ALA A 205 -18.72 -1.31 8.28
N LYS A 206 -18.30 -2.51 8.74
CA LYS A 206 -17.45 -2.64 9.93
C LYS A 206 -15.96 -2.89 9.66
N ILE A 207 -15.56 -2.97 8.38
CA ILE A 207 -14.12 -3.04 8.02
C ILE A 207 -13.52 -1.62 7.94
N LEU A 208 -14.37 -0.58 7.82
CA LEU A 208 -13.98 0.80 7.57
C LEU A 208 -14.46 1.81 8.64
N SER A 209 -15.10 1.37 9.72
CA SER A 209 -15.34 2.17 10.91
C SER A 209 -14.29 1.86 11.96
#